data_a32f17e6443e5c021b0753d12aa6c398
#
_entry.id   a32f17e6443e5c021b0753d12aa6c398
#
_cell.length_a   1.000
_cell.length_b   1.000
_cell.length_c   1.000
_cell.angle_alpha   90.00
_cell.angle_beta   90.00
_cell.angle_gamma   90.00
#
_symmetry.space_group_name_H-M   'P 1'
#
loop_
_entity.id
_entity.type
_entity.pdbx_description
1 polymer ?
#
loop_
_entity_poly.entity_id
_entity_poly.type
_entity_poly.pdbx_seq_one_letter_code
_entity_poly.pdbx_strand_id
1 'polypeptide(L)'
;MELSLQNKVAVVTGGGAGLGQACALAFARAGAHVAICDVNESTITDTQAQIEALGVKAVGVVCDVSDADSVHHFFQTAEEELGGVDITLNNAGVAAPLTLLADTTEADFERVMSINLKGTWLGMRESLRRMLPRGQGTIINMASAMSKKSYPGSGFYTTSKFAVAGMTRNTAVEYANQGIRINAICPGNILTPLLKQSVSEDVQRQLAEAHPMKRLGEVDEIANCAVFLASEASSFMTGALLSVDGGWTAL
;
A
#
# COMPACT_ATOMS: atom_id res chain seq x y z
N MET A 1 14.07 -7.88 18.65
CA MET A 1 12.73 -7.26 18.87
C MET A 1 11.79 -8.00 17.94
N GLU A 2 10.81 -8.67 18.48
CA GLU A 2 9.84 -9.42 17.68
C GLU A 2 8.78 -8.43 17.17
N LEU A 3 8.62 -8.34 15.83
CA LEU A 3 7.61 -7.48 15.23
C LEU A 3 6.27 -8.23 15.20
N SER A 4 5.67 -8.45 16.38
CA SER A 4 4.42 -9.19 16.51
C SER A 4 3.20 -8.32 16.21
N LEU A 5 2.26 -8.89 15.44
CA LEU A 5 0.93 -8.33 15.16
C LEU A 5 -0.19 -9.25 15.68
N GLN A 6 0.11 -10.09 16.68
CA GLN A 6 -0.86 -11.04 17.22
C GLN A 6 -2.15 -10.35 17.67
N ASN A 7 -3.28 -10.97 17.35
CA ASN A 7 -4.62 -10.48 17.64
C ASN A 7 -4.97 -9.11 17.02
N LYS A 8 -4.19 -8.63 16.06
CA LYS A 8 -4.52 -7.45 15.24
C LYS A 8 -5.29 -7.87 13.99
N VAL A 9 -6.10 -6.96 13.49
CA VAL A 9 -6.77 -7.09 12.20
C VAL A 9 -6.15 -6.10 11.22
N ALA A 10 -5.60 -6.63 10.13
CA ALA A 10 -5.01 -5.85 9.05
C ALA A 10 -5.90 -5.88 7.81
N VAL A 11 -6.11 -4.71 7.21
CA VAL A 11 -6.86 -4.52 5.96
C VAL A 11 -5.88 -4.09 4.87
N VAL A 12 -5.87 -4.77 3.73
CA VAL A 12 -4.93 -4.52 2.62
C VAL A 12 -5.68 -4.35 1.31
N THR A 13 -5.58 -3.19 0.68
CA THR A 13 -6.12 -2.97 -0.67
C THR A 13 -5.12 -3.37 -1.75
N GLY A 14 -5.61 -3.93 -2.88
CA GLY A 14 -4.74 -4.49 -3.91
C GLY A 14 -3.94 -5.70 -3.39
N GLY A 15 -4.58 -6.51 -2.53
CA GLY A 15 -3.96 -7.62 -1.81
C GLY A 15 -3.86 -8.93 -2.61
N GLY A 16 -4.40 -8.97 -3.83
CA GLY A 16 -4.41 -10.18 -4.65
C GLY A 16 -3.06 -10.51 -5.29
N ALA A 17 -2.14 -9.55 -5.43
CA ALA A 17 -0.86 -9.78 -6.11
C ALA A 17 0.24 -8.81 -5.64
N GLY A 18 1.48 -9.10 -6.03
CA GLY A 18 2.61 -8.19 -5.94
C GLY A 18 2.91 -7.71 -4.52
N LEU A 19 3.08 -6.38 -4.34
CA LEU A 19 3.40 -5.79 -3.04
C LEU A 19 2.29 -5.98 -2.02
N GLY A 20 1.02 -5.85 -2.44
CA GLY A 20 -0.12 -6.04 -1.54
C GLY A 20 -0.19 -7.47 -0.99
N GLN A 21 -0.04 -8.47 -1.86
CA GLN A 21 0.01 -9.87 -1.45
C GLN A 21 1.19 -10.14 -0.50
N ALA A 22 2.41 -9.65 -0.84
CA ALA A 22 3.58 -9.84 0.00
C ALA A 22 3.39 -9.23 1.40
N CYS A 23 2.82 -8.02 1.47
CA CYS A 23 2.52 -7.36 2.74
C CYS A 23 1.43 -8.11 3.53
N ALA A 24 0.36 -8.57 2.86
CA ALA A 24 -0.71 -9.34 3.50
C ALA A 24 -0.18 -10.63 4.13
N LEU A 25 0.66 -11.37 3.40
CA LEU A 25 1.32 -12.58 3.90
C LEU A 25 2.31 -12.25 5.04
N ALA A 26 3.01 -11.14 4.99
CA ALA A 26 3.91 -10.73 6.06
C ALA A 26 3.14 -10.35 7.34
N PHE A 27 2.01 -9.66 7.23
CA PHE A 27 1.13 -9.39 8.37
C PHE A 27 0.59 -10.68 8.98
N ALA A 28 0.19 -11.65 8.15
CA ALA A 28 -0.28 -12.96 8.59
C ALA A 28 0.83 -13.75 9.32
N ARG A 29 2.07 -13.77 8.78
CA ARG A 29 3.23 -14.38 9.46
C ARG A 29 3.54 -13.72 10.80
N ALA A 30 3.26 -12.42 10.95
CA ALA A 30 3.40 -11.68 12.21
C ALA A 30 2.23 -11.93 13.18
N GLY A 31 1.22 -12.71 12.80
CA GLY A 31 0.09 -13.13 13.64
C GLY A 31 -1.19 -12.30 13.50
N ALA A 32 -1.26 -11.39 12.53
CA ALA A 32 -2.49 -10.64 12.27
C ALA A 32 -3.52 -11.49 11.51
N HIS A 33 -4.81 -11.29 11.80
CA HIS A 33 -5.90 -11.65 10.89
C HIS A 33 -5.93 -10.63 9.73
N VAL A 34 -6.21 -11.08 8.51
CA VAL A 34 -6.02 -10.22 7.34
C VAL A 34 -7.25 -10.21 6.44
N ALA A 35 -7.79 -9.03 6.18
CA ALA A 35 -8.71 -8.80 5.10
C ALA A 35 -8.00 -8.22 3.88
N ILE A 36 -8.23 -8.79 2.72
CA ILE A 36 -7.67 -8.32 1.44
C ILE A 36 -8.78 -7.97 0.47
N CYS A 37 -8.53 -6.98 -0.37
CA CYS A 37 -9.37 -6.77 -1.54
C CYS A 37 -8.55 -6.54 -2.79
N ASP A 38 -9.16 -6.86 -3.91
CA ASP A 38 -8.63 -6.63 -5.26
C ASP A 38 -9.82 -6.59 -6.24
N VAL A 39 -9.59 -6.23 -7.49
CA VAL A 39 -10.61 -6.33 -8.56
C VAL A 39 -10.64 -7.72 -9.18
N ASN A 40 -9.63 -8.55 -8.95
CA ASN A 40 -9.48 -9.88 -9.53
C ASN A 40 -9.78 -10.97 -8.47
N GLU A 41 -10.95 -11.60 -8.60
CA GLU A 41 -11.44 -12.63 -7.67
C GLU A 41 -10.51 -13.84 -7.56
N SER A 42 -9.89 -14.29 -8.66
CA SER A 42 -9.01 -15.46 -8.62
C SER A 42 -7.75 -15.21 -7.78
N THR A 43 -7.15 -14.03 -7.90
CA THR A 43 -5.96 -13.68 -7.11
C THR A 43 -6.28 -13.44 -5.64
N ILE A 44 -7.49 -12.97 -5.33
CA ILE A 44 -7.99 -12.87 -3.96
C ILE A 44 -8.09 -14.26 -3.33
N THR A 45 -8.75 -15.20 -4.02
CA THR A 45 -8.93 -16.58 -3.54
C THR A 45 -7.59 -17.25 -3.25
N ASP A 46 -6.64 -17.12 -4.17
CA ASP A 46 -5.31 -17.70 -4.02
C ASP A 46 -4.54 -17.08 -2.82
N THR A 47 -4.63 -15.77 -2.64
CA THR A 47 -3.95 -15.08 -1.54
C THR A 47 -4.62 -15.38 -0.21
N GLN A 48 -5.95 -15.42 -0.15
CA GLN A 48 -6.69 -15.79 1.05
C GLN A 48 -6.29 -17.19 1.53
N ALA A 49 -6.28 -18.17 0.64
CA ALA A 49 -5.86 -19.54 0.98
C ALA A 49 -4.42 -19.59 1.54
N GLN A 50 -3.50 -18.79 0.97
CA GLN A 50 -2.13 -18.69 1.48
C GLN A 50 -2.08 -18.07 2.89
N ILE A 51 -2.91 -17.06 3.18
CA ILE A 51 -2.99 -16.45 4.51
C ILE A 51 -3.56 -17.45 5.53
N GLU A 52 -4.62 -18.16 5.18
CA GLU A 52 -5.25 -19.19 6.04
C GLU A 52 -4.29 -20.33 6.37
N ALA A 53 -3.46 -20.72 5.40
CA ALA A 53 -2.41 -21.73 5.61
C ALA A 53 -1.34 -21.32 6.65
N LEU A 54 -1.24 -20.02 6.99
CA LEU A 54 -0.40 -19.51 8.07
C LEU A 54 -1.07 -19.57 9.45
N GLY A 55 -2.30 -20.09 9.55
CA GLY A 55 -3.00 -20.32 10.82
C GLY A 55 -3.74 -19.11 11.36
N VAL A 56 -3.95 -18.08 10.57
CA VAL A 56 -4.74 -16.89 10.92
C VAL A 56 -6.03 -16.84 10.09
N LYS A 57 -7.01 -16.03 10.54
CA LYS A 57 -8.22 -15.82 9.75
C LYS A 57 -7.92 -14.90 8.56
N ALA A 58 -8.58 -15.18 7.43
CA ALA A 58 -8.51 -14.33 6.24
C ALA A 58 -9.91 -14.08 5.65
N VAL A 59 -10.08 -12.91 5.05
CA VAL A 59 -11.28 -12.51 4.29
C VAL A 59 -10.85 -11.85 3.00
N GLY A 60 -11.40 -12.33 1.89
CA GLY A 60 -11.16 -11.77 0.56
C GLY A 60 -12.45 -11.16 -0.01
N VAL A 61 -12.37 -9.95 -0.53
CA VAL A 61 -13.52 -9.22 -1.10
C VAL A 61 -13.14 -8.61 -2.45
N VAL A 62 -14.00 -8.79 -3.45
CA VAL A 62 -13.85 -8.06 -4.73
C VAL A 62 -14.20 -6.60 -4.49
N CYS A 63 -13.27 -5.70 -4.75
CA CYS A 63 -13.46 -4.28 -4.49
C CYS A 63 -12.71 -3.41 -5.51
N ASP A 64 -13.42 -2.49 -6.12
CA ASP A 64 -12.83 -1.36 -6.84
C ASP A 64 -12.61 -0.20 -5.86
N VAL A 65 -11.34 0.11 -5.57
CA VAL A 65 -10.98 1.18 -4.63
C VAL A 65 -11.37 2.58 -5.11
N SER A 66 -11.70 2.76 -6.38
CA SER A 66 -12.20 4.03 -6.91
C SER A 66 -13.69 4.27 -6.61
N ASP A 67 -14.41 3.24 -6.16
CA ASP A 67 -15.82 3.29 -5.78
C ASP A 67 -15.98 3.34 -4.26
N ALA A 68 -16.72 4.35 -3.77
CA ALA A 68 -16.89 4.58 -2.35
C ALA A 68 -17.72 3.51 -1.64
N ASP A 69 -18.75 2.99 -2.30
CA ASP A 69 -19.63 1.96 -1.73
C ASP A 69 -18.91 0.61 -1.70
N SER A 70 -18.12 0.31 -2.73
CA SER A 70 -17.26 -0.88 -2.78
C SER A 70 -16.22 -0.89 -1.66
N VAL A 71 -15.55 0.24 -1.42
CA VAL A 71 -14.59 0.39 -0.30
C VAL A 71 -15.30 0.28 1.04
N HIS A 72 -16.45 0.93 1.22
CA HIS A 72 -17.23 0.84 2.45
C HIS A 72 -17.62 -0.62 2.76
N HIS A 73 -18.14 -1.34 1.78
CA HIS A 73 -18.51 -2.76 1.90
C HIS A 73 -17.31 -3.63 2.31
N PHE A 74 -16.14 -3.44 1.68
CA PHE A 74 -14.93 -4.17 2.05
C PHE A 74 -14.53 -3.96 3.52
N PHE A 75 -14.52 -2.72 3.99
CA PHE A 75 -14.20 -2.43 5.38
C PHE A 75 -15.26 -2.94 6.36
N GLN A 76 -16.53 -2.90 5.98
CA GLN A 76 -17.63 -3.46 6.78
C GLN A 76 -17.48 -4.98 6.92
N THR A 77 -17.24 -5.71 5.82
CA THR A 77 -16.99 -7.15 5.83
C THR A 77 -15.77 -7.51 6.70
N ALA A 78 -14.68 -6.74 6.60
CA ALA A 78 -13.51 -6.96 7.44
C ALA A 78 -13.83 -6.81 8.94
N GLU A 79 -14.63 -5.82 9.31
CA GLU A 79 -15.05 -5.59 10.70
C GLU A 79 -15.99 -6.69 11.20
N GLU A 80 -16.95 -7.12 10.40
CA GLU A 80 -17.93 -8.17 10.76
C GLU A 80 -17.26 -9.54 10.92
N GLU A 81 -16.36 -9.93 10.01
CA GLU A 81 -15.75 -11.26 9.98
C GLU A 81 -14.50 -11.40 10.89
N LEU A 82 -13.72 -10.32 11.05
CA LEU A 82 -12.47 -10.36 11.80
C LEU A 82 -12.52 -9.59 13.12
N GLY A 83 -13.56 -8.80 13.38
CA GLY A 83 -13.81 -8.14 14.66
C GLY A 83 -13.20 -6.73 14.80
N GLY A 84 -12.80 -6.10 13.71
CA GLY A 84 -12.33 -4.71 13.74
C GLY A 84 -11.32 -4.38 12.65
N VAL A 85 -10.69 -3.19 12.76
CA VAL A 85 -9.60 -2.73 11.88
C VAL A 85 -8.56 -2.04 12.74
N ASP A 86 -7.39 -2.66 12.92
CA ASP A 86 -6.25 -2.11 13.67
C ASP A 86 -5.19 -1.52 12.76
N ILE A 87 -5.00 -2.13 11.59
CA ILE A 87 -3.98 -1.78 10.61
C ILE A 87 -4.65 -1.66 9.25
N THR A 88 -4.33 -0.60 8.52
CA THR A 88 -4.71 -0.47 7.11
C THR A 88 -3.48 -0.24 6.26
N LEU A 89 -3.33 -1.03 5.20
CA LEU A 89 -2.39 -0.78 4.12
C LEU A 89 -3.15 -0.39 2.85
N ASN A 90 -3.15 0.89 2.52
CA ASN A 90 -3.66 1.41 1.26
C ASN A 90 -2.59 1.20 0.18
N ASN A 91 -2.63 0.03 -0.48
CA ASN A 91 -1.62 -0.37 -1.45
C ASN A 91 -2.13 -0.34 -2.90
N ALA A 92 -3.42 -0.53 -3.13
CA ALA A 92 -3.99 -0.52 -4.49
C ALA A 92 -3.51 0.70 -5.30
N GLY A 93 -3.06 0.44 -6.53
CA GLY A 93 -2.57 1.49 -7.39
C GLY A 93 -2.17 0.97 -8.77
N VAL A 94 -2.19 1.87 -9.73
CA VAL A 94 -1.84 1.59 -11.13
C VAL A 94 -0.76 2.55 -11.60
N ALA A 95 0.08 2.09 -12.53
CA ALA A 95 0.94 2.95 -13.31
C ALA A 95 0.18 3.51 -14.52
N ALA A 96 0.66 4.63 -15.06
CA ALA A 96 0.29 5.10 -16.38
C ALA A 96 1.39 4.73 -17.39
N PRO A 97 1.08 4.60 -18.68
CA PRO A 97 2.11 4.59 -19.71
C PRO A 97 3.01 5.83 -19.59
N LEU A 98 4.29 5.67 -19.86
CA LEU A 98 5.22 6.81 -19.90
C LEU A 98 4.89 7.68 -21.12
N THR A 99 4.23 8.81 -20.88
CA THR A 99 3.73 9.72 -21.93
C THR A 99 3.99 11.17 -21.50
N LEU A 100 4.52 11.99 -22.39
CA LEU A 100 4.72 13.42 -22.11
C LEU A 100 3.37 14.11 -21.92
N LEU A 101 3.33 15.12 -21.04
CA LEU A 101 2.07 15.72 -20.58
C LEU A 101 1.16 16.20 -21.71
N ALA A 102 1.73 16.75 -22.78
CA ALA A 102 0.95 17.24 -23.91
C ALA A 102 0.22 16.14 -24.71
N ASP A 103 0.70 14.90 -24.60
CA ASP A 103 0.18 13.75 -25.33
C ASP A 103 -0.68 12.81 -24.45
N THR A 104 -0.92 13.20 -23.19
CA THR A 104 -1.73 12.42 -22.25
C THR A 104 -3.23 12.65 -22.50
N THR A 105 -4.05 11.68 -22.07
CA THR A 105 -5.51 11.77 -22.19
C THR A 105 -6.17 12.06 -20.85
N GLU A 106 -7.37 12.67 -20.88
CA GLU A 106 -8.21 12.86 -19.69
C GLU A 106 -8.57 11.50 -19.04
N ALA A 107 -8.84 10.48 -19.85
CA ALA A 107 -9.12 9.13 -19.36
C ALA A 107 -7.96 8.51 -18.57
N ASP A 108 -6.70 8.74 -18.98
CA ASP A 108 -5.52 8.29 -18.23
C ASP A 108 -5.40 9.04 -16.90
N PHE A 109 -5.64 10.34 -16.91
CA PHE A 109 -5.67 11.16 -15.70
C PHE A 109 -6.72 10.64 -14.71
N GLU A 110 -7.98 10.52 -15.15
CA GLU A 110 -9.08 10.05 -14.31
C GLU A 110 -8.81 8.65 -13.74
N ARG A 111 -8.33 7.73 -14.56
CA ARG A 111 -8.00 6.37 -14.12
C ARG A 111 -6.92 6.35 -13.04
N VAL A 112 -5.84 7.08 -13.23
CA VAL A 112 -4.73 7.10 -12.26
C VAL A 112 -5.14 7.81 -10.96
N MET A 113 -5.80 8.95 -11.07
CA MET A 113 -6.18 9.75 -9.90
C MET A 113 -7.29 9.07 -9.09
N SER A 114 -8.27 8.44 -9.76
CA SER A 114 -9.36 7.74 -9.06
C SER A 114 -8.86 6.52 -8.29
N ILE A 115 -7.92 5.76 -8.83
CA ILE A 115 -7.38 4.57 -8.16
C ILE A 115 -6.33 4.98 -7.12
N ASN A 116 -5.28 5.70 -7.53
CA ASN A 116 -4.13 5.93 -6.67
C ASN A 116 -4.39 6.94 -5.54
N LEU A 117 -5.13 8.01 -5.83
CA LEU A 117 -5.37 9.09 -4.86
C LEU A 117 -6.72 8.95 -4.18
N LYS A 118 -7.82 8.91 -4.94
CA LYS A 118 -9.16 8.78 -4.36
C LYS A 118 -9.31 7.46 -3.61
N GLY A 119 -8.81 6.33 -4.16
CA GLY A 119 -8.83 5.04 -3.48
C GLY A 119 -8.09 5.07 -2.15
N THR A 120 -6.89 5.66 -2.10
CA THR A 120 -6.15 5.87 -0.84
C THR A 120 -6.92 6.75 0.14
N TRP A 121 -7.53 7.84 -0.31
CA TRP A 121 -8.36 8.70 0.52
C TRP A 121 -9.58 7.97 1.09
N LEU A 122 -10.28 7.17 0.27
CA LEU A 122 -11.42 6.36 0.72
C LEU A 122 -11.00 5.36 1.79
N GLY A 123 -9.90 4.63 1.57
CA GLY A 123 -9.36 3.68 2.55
C GLY A 123 -8.96 4.36 3.86
N MET A 124 -8.29 5.53 3.81
CA MET A 124 -7.97 6.32 5.01
C MET A 124 -9.24 6.76 5.75
N ARG A 125 -10.24 7.23 5.03
CA ARG A 125 -11.52 7.68 5.61
C ARG A 125 -12.24 6.54 6.33
N GLU A 126 -12.36 5.37 5.70
CA GLU A 126 -13.01 4.20 6.30
C GLU A 126 -12.22 3.66 7.50
N SER A 127 -10.88 3.71 7.43
CA SER A 127 -10.00 3.35 8.57
C SER A 127 -10.24 4.28 9.77
N LEU A 128 -10.19 5.59 9.54
CA LEU A 128 -10.37 6.58 10.60
C LEU A 128 -11.73 6.46 11.28
N ARG A 129 -12.81 6.23 10.53
CA ARG A 129 -14.15 6.03 11.08
C ARG A 129 -14.23 4.87 12.08
N ARG A 130 -13.40 3.81 11.90
CA ARG A 130 -13.35 2.62 12.75
C ARG A 130 -12.32 2.71 13.86
N MET A 131 -11.20 3.38 13.61
CA MET A 131 -10.10 3.51 14.55
C MET A 131 -10.35 4.59 15.61
N LEU A 132 -10.93 5.75 15.23
CA LEU A 132 -11.14 6.88 16.12
C LEU A 132 -12.00 6.55 17.35
N PRO A 133 -13.14 5.83 17.24
CA PRO A 133 -13.92 5.45 18.43
C PRO A 133 -13.16 4.57 19.42
N ARG A 134 -12.11 3.87 18.95
CA ARG A 134 -11.26 2.98 19.73
C ARG A 134 -10.00 3.69 20.27
N GLY A 135 -9.69 4.88 19.79
CA GLY A 135 -8.50 5.66 20.16
C GLY A 135 -7.17 4.98 19.80
N GLN A 136 -7.17 4.08 18.80
CA GLN A 136 -5.96 3.37 18.35
C GLN A 136 -6.07 2.91 16.91
N GLY A 137 -4.95 2.93 16.18
CA GLY A 137 -4.87 2.39 14.83
C GLY A 137 -3.60 2.81 14.10
N THR A 138 -3.31 2.10 13.03
CA THR A 138 -2.16 2.40 12.16
C THR A 138 -2.58 2.35 10.71
N ILE A 139 -2.34 3.44 9.98
CA ILE A 139 -2.57 3.54 8.55
C ILE A 139 -1.22 3.67 7.84
N ILE A 140 -1.02 2.82 6.83
CA ILE A 140 0.16 2.81 5.98
C ILE A 140 -0.29 3.04 4.55
N ASN A 141 0.24 4.07 3.90
CA ASN A 141 -0.06 4.37 2.50
C ASN A 141 1.10 3.95 1.60
N MET A 142 0.81 3.24 0.52
CA MET A 142 1.82 2.90 -0.48
C MET A 142 2.01 4.10 -1.42
N ALA A 143 3.00 4.94 -1.08
CA ALA A 143 3.45 6.03 -1.91
C ALA A 143 4.42 5.52 -3.01
N SER A 144 5.53 6.20 -3.25
CA SER A 144 6.58 5.82 -4.19
C SER A 144 7.82 6.68 -3.97
N ALA A 145 8.97 6.29 -4.44
CA ALA A 145 10.11 7.17 -4.68
C ALA A 145 9.70 8.40 -5.53
N MET A 146 8.70 8.22 -6.41
CA MET A 146 8.07 9.30 -7.18
C MET A 146 7.27 10.31 -6.34
N SER A 147 7.17 10.12 -5.03
CA SER A 147 6.69 11.15 -4.09
C SER A 147 7.77 12.16 -3.68
N LYS A 148 9.01 11.94 -4.10
CA LYS A 148 10.18 12.75 -3.74
C LYS A 148 11.01 13.20 -4.94
N LYS A 149 10.85 12.54 -6.09
CA LYS A 149 11.51 12.91 -7.35
C LYS A 149 10.57 12.67 -8.53
N SER A 150 10.96 13.11 -9.70
CA SER A 150 10.16 12.98 -10.93
C SER A 150 10.90 12.18 -11.98
N TYR A 151 10.16 11.61 -12.91
CA TYR A 151 10.68 10.93 -14.07
C TYR A 151 9.93 11.39 -15.33
N PRO A 152 10.60 11.71 -16.45
CA PRO A 152 9.93 12.13 -17.67
C PRO A 152 8.87 11.13 -18.12
N GLY A 153 7.70 11.61 -18.49
CA GLY A 153 6.56 10.80 -18.92
C GLY A 153 5.71 10.19 -17.80
N SER A 154 6.10 10.30 -16.52
CA SER A 154 5.35 9.73 -15.39
C SER A 154 4.41 10.73 -14.71
N GLY A 155 3.96 11.79 -15.41
CA GLY A 155 3.30 12.96 -14.82
C GLY A 155 2.15 12.63 -13.87
N PHE A 156 1.15 11.89 -14.32
CA PHE A 156 -0.04 11.59 -13.49
C PHE A 156 0.29 10.63 -12.33
N TYR A 157 1.13 9.62 -12.58
CA TYR A 157 1.58 8.74 -11.51
C TYR A 157 2.35 9.52 -10.44
N THR A 158 3.33 10.30 -10.85
CA THR A 158 4.10 11.17 -9.96
C THR A 158 3.18 12.10 -9.17
N THR A 159 2.27 12.82 -9.84
CA THR A 159 1.30 13.70 -9.17
C THR A 159 0.48 12.97 -8.14
N SER A 160 -0.06 11.78 -8.47
CA SER A 160 -0.84 10.98 -7.52
C SER A 160 -0.01 10.58 -6.29
N LYS A 161 1.26 10.21 -6.47
CA LYS A 161 2.11 9.77 -5.36
C LYS A 161 2.62 10.94 -4.49
N PHE A 162 2.86 12.14 -5.06
CA PHE A 162 3.08 13.35 -4.27
C PHE A 162 1.82 13.72 -3.46
N ALA A 163 0.63 13.60 -4.04
CA ALA A 163 -0.63 13.86 -3.34
C ALA A 163 -0.85 12.88 -2.17
N VAL A 164 -0.58 11.58 -2.36
CA VAL A 164 -0.64 10.56 -1.29
C VAL A 164 0.33 10.91 -0.16
N ALA A 165 1.56 11.34 -0.48
CA ALA A 165 2.54 11.76 0.52
C ALA A 165 2.08 13.00 1.30
N GLY A 166 1.51 14.00 0.61
CA GLY A 166 0.94 15.20 1.23
C GLY A 166 -0.22 14.86 2.16
N MET A 167 -1.17 14.05 1.69
CA MET A 167 -2.31 13.59 2.46
C MET A 167 -1.87 12.77 3.70
N THR A 168 -0.87 11.89 3.56
CA THR A 168 -0.29 11.14 4.68
C THR A 168 0.18 12.07 5.80
N ARG A 169 0.99 13.09 5.45
CA ARG A 169 1.53 14.03 6.43
C ARG A 169 0.46 14.87 7.10
N ASN A 170 -0.48 15.42 6.30
CA ASN A 170 -1.54 16.26 6.85
C ASN A 170 -2.43 15.47 7.82
N THR A 171 -2.91 14.31 7.40
CA THR A 171 -3.79 13.48 8.22
C THR A 171 -3.06 12.93 9.47
N ALA A 172 -1.75 12.65 9.38
CA ALA A 172 -0.95 12.27 10.54
C ALA A 172 -0.96 13.35 11.63
N VAL A 173 -0.82 14.62 11.25
CA VAL A 173 -0.87 15.74 12.20
C VAL A 173 -2.26 15.92 12.80
N GLU A 174 -3.32 15.73 12.00
CA GLU A 174 -4.72 15.89 12.45
C GLU A 174 -5.10 14.86 13.53
N TYR A 175 -4.57 13.63 13.46
CA TYR A 175 -5.03 12.51 14.30
C TYR A 175 -3.97 11.95 15.27
N ALA A 176 -2.77 12.53 15.33
CA ALA A 176 -1.69 12.04 16.17
C ALA A 176 -2.06 11.98 17.66
N ASN A 177 -2.78 12.97 18.17
CA ASN A 177 -3.22 13.04 19.57
C ASN A 177 -4.45 12.16 19.88
N GLN A 178 -4.97 11.46 18.88
CA GLN A 178 -6.11 10.54 19.01
C GLN A 178 -5.69 9.07 18.93
N GLY A 179 -4.39 8.78 19.07
CA GLY A 179 -3.84 7.42 19.09
C GLY A 179 -3.73 6.78 17.68
N ILE A 180 -3.81 7.58 16.60
CA ILE A 180 -3.70 7.06 15.24
C ILE A 180 -2.35 7.45 14.65
N ARG A 181 -1.59 6.45 14.19
CA ARG A 181 -0.34 6.67 13.44
C ARG A 181 -0.59 6.52 11.93
N ILE A 182 -0.08 7.43 11.15
CA ILE A 182 -0.27 7.43 9.69
C ILE A 182 1.07 7.68 9.03
N ASN A 183 1.56 6.70 8.27
CA ASN A 183 2.86 6.78 7.59
C ASN A 183 2.74 6.31 6.13
N ALA A 184 3.74 6.57 5.33
CA ALA A 184 3.83 6.04 3.98
C ALA A 184 5.15 5.31 3.74
N ILE A 185 5.09 4.25 2.93
CA ILE A 185 6.26 3.61 2.34
C ILE A 185 6.45 4.21 0.94
N CYS A 186 7.69 4.50 0.60
CA CYS A 186 8.09 5.05 -0.70
C CYS A 186 9.05 4.06 -1.39
N PRO A 187 8.53 3.02 -2.07
CA PRO A 187 9.36 2.06 -2.77
C PRO A 187 10.09 2.67 -3.96
N GLY A 188 11.28 2.17 -4.25
CA GLY A 188 11.94 2.32 -5.54
C GLY A 188 11.34 1.37 -6.60
N ASN A 189 12.17 0.94 -7.57
CA ASN A 189 11.76 -0.10 -8.50
C ASN A 189 11.89 -1.47 -7.82
N ILE A 190 10.76 -2.16 -7.67
CA ILE A 190 10.65 -3.44 -6.97
C ILE A 190 10.33 -4.54 -7.98
N LEU A 191 11.04 -5.67 -7.87
CA LEU A 191 10.85 -6.84 -8.74
C LEU A 191 9.54 -7.58 -8.36
N THR A 192 8.42 -7.01 -8.80
CA THR A 192 7.12 -7.67 -8.69
C THR A 192 6.93 -8.69 -9.81
N PRO A 193 6.03 -9.69 -9.66
CA PRO A 193 5.66 -10.59 -10.75
C PRO A 193 5.23 -9.85 -12.02
N LEU A 194 4.46 -8.77 -11.86
CA LEU A 194 4.03 -7.91 -12.97
C LEU A 194 5.22 -7.26 -13.69
N LEU A 195 6.16 -6.66 -12.96
CA LEU A 195 7.34 -6.05 -13.56
C LEU A 195 8.16 -7.10 -14.31
N LYS A 196 8.39 -8.27 -13.68
CA LYS A 196 9.17 -9.36 -14.27
C LYS A 196 8.58 -9.88 -15.59
N GLN A 197 7.26 -9.87 -15.71
CA GLN A 197 6.56 -10.31 -16.92
C GLN A 197 6.40 -9.19 -17.98
N SER A 198 6.34 -7.93 -17.55
CA SER A 198 5.98 -6.80 -18.42
C SER A 198 7.17 -6.16 -19.13
N VAL A 199 8.40 -6.36 -18.63
CA VAL A 199 9.59 -5.72 -19.21
C VAL A 199 10.72 -6.71 -19.42
N SER A 200 11.52 -6.47 -20.48
CA SER A 200 12.68 -7.31 -20.79
C SER A 200 13.76 -7.24 -19.71
N GLU A 201 14.65 -8.23 -19.66
CA GLU A 201 15.79 -8.23 -18.74
C GLU A 201 16.70 -7.01 -18.92
N ASP A 202 16.82 -6.48 -20.15
CA ASP A 202 17.60 -5.27 -20.41
C ASP A 202 16.98 -4.05 -19.73
N VAL A 203 15.66 -3.91 -19.78
CA VAL A 203 14.94 -2.84 -19.07
C VAL A 203 15.04 -3.05 -17.55
N GLN A 204 14.94 -4.29 -17.06
CA GLN A 204 15.15 -4.57 -15.62
C GLN A 204 16.55 -4.15 -15.17
N ARG A 205 17.61 -4.43 -15.97
CA ARG A 205 18.96 -3.97 -15.69
C ARG A 205 19.07 -2.45 -15.67
N GLN A 206 18.47 -1.74 -16.63
CA GLN A 206 18.46 -0.28 -16.64
C GLN A 206 17.76 0.31 -15.40
N LEU A 207 16.64 -0.28 -14.98
CA LEU A 207 15.95 0.11 -13.75
C LEU A 207 16.81 -0.14 -12.51
N ALA A 208 17.54 -1.26 -12.47
CA ALA A 208 18.47 -1.57 -11.39
C ALA A 208 19.63 -0.57 -11.31
N GLU A 209 20.21 -0.19 -12.46
CA GLU A 209 21.29 0.80 -12.53
C GLU A 209 20.91 2.20 -12.03
N ALA A 210 19.63 2.54 -12.07
CA ALA A 210 19.13 3.81 -11.53
C ALA A 210 19.27 3.91 -9.99
N HIS A 211 19.39 2.77 -9.30
CA HIS A 211 19.57 2.74 -7.85
C HIS A 211 21.07 2.71 -7.47
N PRO A 212 21.50 3.47 -6.45
CA PRO A 212 22.85 3.34 -5.90
C PRO A 212 23.24 1.90 -5.51
N MET A 213 22.30 1.11 -5.01
CA MET A 213 22.54 -0.30 -4.68
C MET A 213 22.64 -1.24 -5.90
N LYS A 214 22.48 -0.73 -7.14
CA LYS A 214 22.65 -1.45 -8.41
C LYS A 214 21.81 -2.74 -8.53
N ARG A 215 20.64 -2.74 -7.90
CA ARG A 215 19.67 -3.82 -8.01
C ARG A 215 18.25 -3.30 -7.86
N LEU A 216 17.29 -4.09 -8.30
CA LEU A 216 15.88 -3.91 -7.92
C LEU A 216 15.68 -4.34 -6.46
N GLY A 217 14.69 -3.73 -5.81
CA GLY A 217 14.23 -4.21 -4.52
C GLY A 217 13.37 -5.46 -4.67
N GLU A 218 13.30 -6.25 -3.61
CA GLU A 218 12.43 -7.42 -3.52
C GLU A 218 11.12 -7.07 -2.79
N VAL A 219 10.04 -7.78 -3.08
CA VAL A 219 8.73 -7.53 -2.46
C VAL A 219 8.78 -7.68 -0.93
N ASP A 220 9.58 -8.62 -0.43
CA ASP A 220 9.73 -8.85 1.00
C ASP A 220 10.44 -7.70 1.72
N GLU A 221 11.29 -6.91 1.05
CA GLU A 221 11.93 -5.73 1.64
C GLU A 221 10.88 -4.64 1.95
N ILE A 222 9.85 -4.51 1.09
CA ILE A 222 8.72 -3.61 1.32
C ILE A 222 7.80 -4.18 2.40
N ALA A 223 7.50 -5.48 2.35
CA ALA A 223 6.64 -6.15 3.31
C ALA A 223 7.19 -6.08 4.74
N ASN A 224 8.50 -6.24 4.94
CA ASN A 224 9.15 -6.09 6.23
C ASN A 224 9.01 -4.66 6.79
N CYS A 225 9.10 -3.64 5.93
CA CYS A 225 8.86 -2.26 6.34
C CYS A 225 7.39 -2.02 6.71
N ALA A 226 6.44 -2.66 6.02
CA ALA A 226 5.02 -2.59 6.36
C ALA A 226 4.75 -3.20 7.74
N VAL A 227 5.33 -4.37 8.06
CA VAL A 227 5.23 -4.99 9.40
C VAL A 227 5.85 -4.08 10.48
N PHE A 228 7.02 -3.49 10.22
CA PHE A 228 7.64 -2.52 11.14
C PHE A 228 6.72 -1.34 11.43
N LEU A 229 6.17 -0.70 10.39
CA LEU A 229 5.26 0.45 10.56
C LEU A 229 3.94 0.06 11.23
N ALA A 230 3.47 -1.17 11.06
CA ALA A 230 2.27 -1.70 11.71
C ALA A 230 2.48 -1.99 13.20
N SER A 231 3.71 -2.30 13.62
CA SER A 231 4.04 -2.76 14.97
C SER A 231 4.32 -1.63 15.95
N GLU A 232 4.42 -1.99 17.25
CA GLU A 232 4.81 -1.09 18.33
C GLU A 232 6.27 -0.61 18.19
N ALA A 233 7.10 -1.27 17.38
CA ALA A 233 8.47 -0.83 17.10
C ALA A 233 8.54 0.56 16.45
N SER A 234 7.43 1.01 15.85
CA SER A 234 7.28 2.33 15.24
C SER A 234 6.31 3.25 15.99
N SER A 235 6.09 3.00 17.30
CA SER A 235 5.08 3.70 18.13
C SER A 235 5.26 5.22 18.19
N PHE A 236 6.47 5.74 17.97
CA PHE A 236 6.74 7.19 17.91
C PHE A 236 6.87 7.73 16.47
N MET A 237 6.42 6.97 15.46
CA MET A 237 6.45 7.37 14.06
C MET A 237 5.05 7.68 13.54
N THR A 238 4.83 8.93 13.15
CA THR A 238 3.65 9.37 12.39
C THR A 238 4.06 10.48 11.41
N GLY A 239 3.43 10.55 10.24
CA GLY A 239 3.76 11.49 9.16
C GLY A 239 5.05 11.17 8.38
N ALA A 240 5.68 10.03 8.65
CA ALA A 240 6.90 9.64 7.97
C ALA A 240 6.63 9.17 6.53
N LEU A 241 7.57 9.51 5.63
CA LEU A 241 7.67 8.97 4.28
C LEU A 241 8.93 8.10 4.22
N LEU A 242 8.77 6.81 4.51
CA LEU A 242 9.88 5.86 4.61
C LEU A 242 10.33 5.42 3.22
N SER A 243 11.50 5.91 2.77
CA SER A 243 12.11 5.45 1.52
C SER A 243 12.66 4.04 1.67
N VAL A 244 12.27 3.15 0.75
CA VAL A 244 12.79 1.79 0.60
C VAL A 244 13.12 1.62 -0.88
N ASP A 245 14.20 2.28 -1.32
CA ASP A 245 14.43 2.60 -2.72
C ASP A 245 15.91 2.41 -3.15
N GLY A 246 16.69 1.66 -2.38
CA GLY A 246 18.11 1.42 -2.69
C GLY A 246 18.95 2.70 -2.84
N GLY A 247 18.52 3.79 -2.17
CA GLY A 247 19.19 5.09 -2.19
C GLY A 247 18.80 5.99 -3.38
N TRP A 248 17.81 5.61 -4.19
CA TRP A 248 17.44 6.34 -5.41
C TRP A 248 17.00 7.78 -5.15
N THR A 249 16.32 8.06 -4.06
CA THR A 249 15.88 9.43 -3.70
C THR A 249 16.90 10.21 -2.86
N ALA A 250 18.06 9.64 -2.55
CA ALA A 250 19.16 10.31 -1.86
C ALA A 250 20.15 11.02 -2.83
N LEU A 251 19.98 10.78 -4.15
CA LEU A 251 20.79 11.41 -5.21
C LEU A 251 20.31 12.82 -5.55
#